data_885eae5fd0a82ec1d152efc65d02e3b4
#
_entry.id   885eae5fd0a82ec1d152efc65d02e3b4
#
_cell.length_a   1.000
_cell.length_b   1.000
_cell.length_c   1.000
_cell.angle_alpha   90.00
_cell.angle_beta   90.00
_cell.angle_gamma   90.00
#
_symmetry.space_group_name_H-M   'P 1'
#
loop_
_entity.id
_entity.type
_entity.pdbx_description
1 polymer ?
#
loop_
_entity_poly.entity_id
_entity_poly.type
_entity_poly.pdbx_seq_one_letter_code
_entity_poly.pdbx_strand_id
1 'polypeptide(L)'
;NLPLSDKPELNWIGGVGTGAYGAVKAALKHPEVFSACIAMDGIYDMGKICERAKQGETVVCHNEESLKAVFGDIDHIKGSDNDVFALAEKNSSGRYYITGAKGSAYQKEAVELTRILKDRAVYEETDETEADFSCITTMKKAVAWLCGR
;
A
#
# COMPACT_ATOMS: atom_id res chain seq x y z
N ASN A 1 -14.88 16.88 6.39
CA ASN A 1 -13.49 17.24 6.70
C ASN A 1 -12.97 16.26 7.74
N LEU A 2 -11.88 15.55 7.42
CA LEU A 2 -11.16 14.76 8.42
C LEU A 2 -10.40 15.73 9.34
N PRO A 3 -10.40 15.50 10.66
CA PRO A 3 -9.65 16.33 11.61
C PRO A 3 -8.16 15.97 11.55
N LEU A 4 -7.50 16.37 10.46
CA LEU A 4 -6.05 16.23 10.33
C LEU A 4 -5.34 17.39 11.02
N SER A 5 -4.15 17.10 11.55
CA SER A 5 -3.28 18.13 12.10
C SER A 5 -2.67 18.97 10.97
N ASP A 6 -2.43 20.25 11.24
CA ASP A 6 -1.64 21.12 10.35
C ASP A 6 -0.15 20.73 10.34
N LYS A 7 0.25 19.79 11.22
CA LYS A 7 1.60 19.29 11.35
C LYS A 7 1.68 17.88 10.70
N PRO A 8 2.30 17.71 9.54
CA PRO A 8 2.37 16.42 8.84
C PRO A 8 2.94 15.28 9.70
N GLU A 9 3.89 15.59 10.59
CA GLU A 9 4.49 14.62 11.51
C GLU A 9 3.50 13.95 12.48
N LEU A 10 2.31 14.52 12.64
CA LEU A 10 1.23 13.99 13.46
C LEU A 10 0.15 13.25 12.64
N ASN A 11 0.27 13.25 11.32
CA ASN A 11 -0.68 12.58 10.43
C ASN A 11 -0.06 11.32 9.83
N TRP A 12 -0.75 10.22 10.04
CA TRP A 12 -0.38 8.91 9.50
C TRP A 12 -1.56 8.34 8.73
N ILE A 13 -1.27 7.50 7.76
CA ILE A 13 -2.29 6.79 6.99
C ILE A 13 -1.98 5.30 7.01
N GLY A 14 -2.99 4.46 6.98
CA GLY A 14 -2.79 3.02 6.92
C GLY A 14 -3.94 2.29 6.28
N GLY A 15 -3.68 1.05 5.87
CA GLY A 15 -4.68 0.18 5.26
C GLY A 15 -4.21 -1.27 5.16
N VAL A 16 -5.16 -2.13 4.84
CA VAL A 16 -4.97 -3.58 4.65
C VAL A 16 -5.44 -3.97 3.26
N GLY A 17 -4.76 -4.88 2.59
CA GLY A 17 -5.12 -5.38 1.27
C GLY A 17 -5.15 -4.25 0.22
N THR A 18 -6.29 -4.04 -0.42
CA THR A 18 -6.49 -2.91 -1.36
C THR A 18 -6.43 -1.56 -0.66
N GLY A 19 -6.79 -1.48 0.63
CA GLY A 19 -6.63 -0.29 1.45
C GLY A 19 -5.16 0.08 1.69
N ALA A 20 -4.26 -0.90 1.74
CA ALA A 20 -2.82 -0.66 1.83
C ALA A 20 -2.28 0.03 0.56
N TYR A 21 -2.73 -0.38 -0.63
CA TYR A 21 -2.42 0.31 -1.87
C TYR A 21 -2.87 1.79 -1.81
N GLY A 22 -4.12 2.04 -1.40
CA GLY A 22 -4.65 3.40 -1.28
C GLY A 22 -3.86 4.25 -0.30
N ALA A 23 -3.48 3.68 0.85
CA ALA A 23 -2.68 4.34 1.87
C ALA A 23 -1.27 4.71 1.36
N VAL A 24 -0.58 3.78 0.71
CA VAL A 24 0.74 4.03 0.09
C VAL A 24 0.65 5.10 -0.98
N LYS A 25 -0.34 5.00 -1.88
CA LYS A 25 -0.55 5.99 -2.94
C LYS A 25 -0.79 7.39 -2.35
N ALA A 26 -1.66 7.50 -1.34
CA ALA A 26 -1.95 8.77 -0.68
C ALA A 26 -0.71 9.36 0.01
N ALA A 27 0.06 8.55 0.75
CA ALA A 27 1.27 8.99 1.41
C ALA A 27 2.35 9.44 0.41
N LEU A 28 2.50 8.73 -0.71
CA LEU A 28 3.44 9.09 -1.77
C LEU A 28 3.05 10.37 -2.53
N LYS A 29 1.74 10.58 -2.74
CA LYS A 29 1.25 11.77 -3.44
C LYS A 29 1.15 13.01 -2.56
N HIS A 30 0.97 12.83 -1.26
CA HIS A 30 0.72 13.90 -0.29
C HIS A 30 1.69 13.84 0.90
N PRO A 31 3.01 13.92 0.66
CA PRO A 31 4.01 13.91 1.72
C PRO A 31 3.92 15.16 2.61
N GLU A 32 3.31 16.23 2.12
CA GLU A 32 2.99 17.44 2.88
C GLU A 32 1.86 17.24 3.90
N VAL A 33 1.10 16.14 3.77
CA VAL A 33 -0.01 15.78 4.68
C VAL A 33 0.38 14.63 5.59
N PHE A 34 0.99 13.58 5.03
CA PHE A 34 1.27 12.32 5.73
C PHE A 34 2.78 12.09 5.89
N SER A 35 3.24 11.93 7.12
CA SER A 35 4.65 11.62 7.42
C SER A 35 4.96 10.13 7.46
N ALA A 36 3.96 9.29 7.66
CA ALA A 36 4.13 7.84 7.71
C ALA A 36 2.93 7.07 7.18
N CYS A 37 3.20 5.87 6.70
CA CYS A 37 2.21 4.92 6.17
C CYS A 37 2.41 3.54 6.78
N ILE A 38 1.30 2.92 7.21
CA ILE A 38 1.24 1.50 7.59
C ILE A 38 0.46 0.76 6.51
N ALA A 39 1.10 -0.14 5.80
CA ALA A 39 0.54 -0.86 4.67
C ALA A 39 0.65 -2.38 4.91
N MET A 40 -0.48 -3.01 5.28
CA MET A 40 -0.52 -4.41 5.67
C MET A 40 -1.08 -5.27 4.55
N ASP A 41 -0.32 -6.30 4.16
CA ASP A 41 -0.69 -7.33 3.17
C ASP A 41 -1.28 -6.73 1.89
N GLY A 42 -0.59 -5.70 1.38
CA GLY A 42 -1.09 -4.89 0.28
C GLY A 42 -0.94 -5.56 -1.08
N ILE A 43 -1.80 -5.13 -1.99
CA ILE A 43 -1.77 -5.46 -3.41
C ILE A 43 -1.32 -4.21 -4.15
N TYR A 44 -0.11 -4.19 -4.65
CA TYR A 44 0.52 -2.95 -5.13
C TYR A 44 0.60 -2.84 -6.65
N ASP A 45 0.67 -3.96 -7.39
CA ASP A 45 0.74 -3.95 -8.86
C ASP A 45 -0.66 -3.87 -9.48
N MET A 46 -1.27 -2.69 -9.43
CA MET A 46 -2.58 -2.45 -10.06
C MET A 46 -2.55 -2.67 -11.58
N GLY A 47 -1.40 -2.53 -12.22
CA GLY A 47 -1.25 -2.86 -13.64
C GLY A 47 -1.58 -4.32 -13.91
N LYS A 48 -0.99 -5.25 -13.14
CA LYS A 48 -1.31 -6.69 -13.26
C LYS A 48 -2.77 -6.99 -12.91
N ILE A 49 -3.33 -6.33 -11.91
CA ILE A 49 -4.74 -6.50 -11.54
C ILE A 49 -5.65 -6.10 -12.71
N CYS A 50 -5.39 -4.96 -13.33
CA CYS A 50 -6.14 -4.48 -14.50
C CYS A 50 -6.00 -5.43 -15.70
N GLU A 51 -4.80 -5.93 -15.99
CA GLU A 51 -4.58 -6.90 -17.07
C GLU A 51 -5.40 -8.18 -16.89
N ARG A 52 -5.42 -8.74 -15.67
CA ARG A 52 -6.20 -9.93 -15.34
C ARG A 52 -7.71 -9.68 -15.46
N ALA A 53 -8.16 -8.52 -14.99
CA ALA A 53 -9.57 -8.15 -15.09
C ALA A 53 -10.04 -7.99 -16.55
N LYS A 54 -9.20 -7.46 -17.45
CA LYS A 54 -9.46 -7.40 -18.90
C LYS A 54 -9.58 -8.79 -19.53
N GLN A 55 -8.95 -9.80 -18.95
CA GLN A 55 -9.08 -11.20 -19.37
C GLN A 55 -10.33 -11.89 -18.81
N GLY A 56 -11.21 -11.14 -18.14
CA GLY A 56 -12.46 -11.63 -17.57
C GLY A 56 -12.32 -12.22 -16.16
N GLU A 57 -11.16 -12.07 -15.51
CA GLU A 57 -11.00 -12.51 -14.14
C GLU A 57 -11.61 -11.52 -13.15
N THR A 58 -12.24 -12.03 -12.10
CA THR A 58 -12.54 -11.23 -10.90
C THR A 58 -11.37 -11.33 -9.94
N VAL A 59 -10.64 -10.26 -9.75
CA VAL A 59 -9.44 -10.23 -8.92
C VAL A 59 -9.71 -9.39 -7.68
N VAL A 60 -9.59 -10.00 -6.50
CA VAL A 60 -9.79 -9.31 -5.20
C VAL A 60 -11.14 -8.56 -5.17
N CYS A 61 -12.21 -9.22 -5.61
CA CYS A 61 -13.56 -8.65 -5.73
C CYS A 61 -13.72 -7.52 -6.76
N HIS A 62 -12.72 -7.28 -7.61
CA HIS A 62 -12.77 -6.28 -8.68
C HIS A 62 -12.82 -6.95 -10.06
N ASN A 63 -13.72 -6.49 -10.89
CA ASN A 63 -13.80 -6.78 -12.32
C ASN A 63 -13.37 -5.57 -13.14
N GLU A 64 -13.33 -5.71 -14.46
CA GLU A 64 -12.90 -4.64 -15.37
C GLU A 64 -13.73 -3.35 -15.19
N GLU A 65 -15.05 -3.48 -15.05
CA GLU A 65 -15.97 -2.34 -14.91
C GLU A 65 -15.70 -1.56 -13.61
N SER A 66 -15.53 -2.27 -12.49
CA SER A 66 -15.23 -1.65 -11.20
C SER A 66 -13.87 -0.96 -11.20
N LEU A 67 -12.86 -1.53 -11.86
CA LEU A 67 -11.54 -0.92 -11.99
C LEU A 67 -11.58 0.33 -12.88
N LYS A 68 -12.34 0.30 -13.99
CA LYS A 68 -12.57 1.49 -14.82
C LYS A 68 -13.28 2.60 -14.05
N ALA A 69 -14.25 2.26 -13.20
CA ALA A 69 -14.93 3.25 -12.36
C ALA A 69 -13.98 3.94 -11.37
N VAL A 70 -12.97 3.21 -10.85
CA VAL A 70 -12.00 3.74 -9.88
C VAL A 70 -10.85 4.49 -10.55
N PHE A 71 -10.27 3.92 -11.60
CA PHE A 71 -9.03 4.41 -12.20
C PHE A 71 -9.24 5.18 -13.51
N GLY A 72 -10.42 5.09 -14.12
CA GLY A 72 -10.72 5.65 -15.44
C GLY A 72 -10.02 4.82 -16.53
N ASP A 73 -8.86 5.25 -16.95
CA ASP A 73 -8.02 4.52 -17.91
C ASP A 73 -7.22 3.42 -17.21
N ILE A 74 -7.60 2.16 -17.46
CA ILE A 74 -6.92 0.98 -16.91
C ILE A 74 -5.86 0.39 -17.84
N ASP A 75 -5.68 0.95 -19.03
CA ASP A 75 -4.66 0.52 -20.00
C ASP A 75 -3.30 1.16 -19.72
N HIS A 76 -3.30 2.30 -19.04
CA HIS A 76 -2.11 3.10 -18.77
C HIS A 76 -1.84 3.29 -17.26
N ILE A 77 -1.96 2.22 -16.48
CA ILE A 77 -1.66 2.26 -15.03
C ILE A 77 -0.16 2.45 -14.78
N LYS A 78 0.69 1.69 -15.50
CA LYS A 78 2.15 1.75 -15.32
C LYS A 78 2.71 3.13 -15.66
N GLY A 79 3.50 3.68 -14.73
CA GLY A 79 4.10 5.00 -14.87
C GLY A 79 3.15 6.17 -14.60
N SER A 80 1.85 5.90 -14.40
CA SER A 80 0.85 6.91 -14.07
C SER A 80 0.83 7.22 -12.54
N ASP A 81 -0.04 8.13 -12.16
CA ASP A 81 -0.35 8.44 -10.75
C ASP A 81 -1.03 7.30 -9.98
N ASN A 82 -1.35 6.21 -10.67
CA ASN A 82 -1.91 4.99 -10.09
C ASN A 82 -0.85 3.89 -9.89
N ASP A 83 0.40 4.12 -10.34
CA ASP A 83 1.52 3.22 -10.16
C ASP A 83 2.34 3.60 -8.92
N VAL A 84 2.10 2.89 -7.81
CA VAL A 84 2.80 3.17 -6.54
C VAL A 84 4.30 2.89 -6.61
N PHE A 85 4.76 2.00 -7.50
CA PHE A 85 6.19 1.77 -7.70
C PHE A 85 6.84 2.98 -8.35
N ALA A 86 6.23 3.51 -9.42
CA ALA A 86 6.72 4.71 -10.09
C ALA A 86 6.64 5.96 -9.17
N LEU A 87 5.61 6.06 -8.34
CA LEU A 87 5.51 7.11 -7.32
C LEU A 87 6.60 6.99 -6.26
N ALA A 88 6.90 5.77 -5.80
CA ALA A 88 7.93 5.50 -4.80
C ALA A 88 9.35 5.84 -5.30
N GLU A 89 9.61 5.66 -6.59
CA GLU A 89 10.87 6.06 -7.23
C GLU A 89 11.06 7.59 -7.30
N LYS A 90 9.96 8.31 -7.53
CA LYS A 90 9.97 9.78 -7.68
C LYS A 90 9.97 10.51 -6.33
N ASN A 91 9.34 9.93 -5.30
CA ASN A 91 9.20 10.55 -3.99
C ASN A 91 10.30 10.08 -3.05
N SER A 92 10.92 11.02 -2.33
CA SER A 92 12.00 10.76 -1.35
C SER A 92 11.55 10.93 0.12
N SER A 93 10.26 11.18 0.38
CA SER A 93 9.75 11.53 1.71
C SER A 93 8.92 10.40 2.33
N GLY A 94 8.63 10.55 3.64
CA GLY A 94 7.77 9.64 4.39
C GLY A 94 8.47 8.38 4.89
N ARG A 95 7.84 7.76 5.89
CA ARG A 95 8.27 6.46 6.46
C ARG A 95 7.18 5.43 6.21
N TYR A 96 7.57 4.21 5.94
CA TYR A 96 6.65 3.14 5.54
C TYR A 96 6.87 1.89 6.38
N TYR A 97 5.81 1.35 6.94
CA TYR A 97 5.79 0.02 7.54
C TYR A 97 4.96 -0.89 6.65
N ILE A 98 5.62 -1.85 6.01
CA ILE A 98 5.02 -2.70 4.99
C ILE A 98 5.05 -4.13 5.47
N THR A 99 3.92 -4.83 5.39
CA THR A 99 3.89 -6.28 5.62
C THR A 99 3.50 -7.05 4.37
N GLY A 100 3.88 -8.32 4.35
CA GLY A 100 3.49 -9.26 3.31
C GLY A 100 3.30 -10.64 3.90
N ALA A 101 2.13 -11.24 3.68
CA ALA A 101 1.85 -12.59 4.13
C ALA A 101 2.75 -13.59 3.39
N LYS A 102 3.38 -14.47 4.15
CA LYS A 102 4.30 -15.51 3.63
C LYS A 102 3.57 -16.43 2.66
N GLY A 103 4.15 -16.59 1.47
CA GLY A 103 3.55 -17.42 0.42
C GLY A 103 2.37 -16.79 -0.31
N SER A 104 1.94 -15.60 0.08
CA SER A 104 0.91 -14.86 -0.65
C SER A 104 1.35 -14.53 -2.08
N ALA A 105 0.39 -14.53 -3.00
CA ALA A 105 0.61 -14.12 -4.39
C ALA A 105 1.14 -12.68 -4.51
N TYR A 106 0.90 -11.85 -3.50
CA TYR A 106 1.26 -10.43 -3.47
C TYR A 106 2.50 -10.11 -2.62
N GLN A 107 3.08 -11.11 -1.94
CA GLN A 107 4.26 -10.92 -1.09
C GLN A 107 5.43 -10.30 -1.85
N LYS A 108 5.66 -10.75 -3.09
CA LYS A 108 6.75 -10.22 -3.94
C LYS A 108 6.59 -8.74 -4.25
N GLU A 109 5.36 -8.26 -4.36
CA GLU A 109 5.06 -6.84 -4.59
C GLU A 109 5.40 -5.99 -3.37
N ALA A 110 5.10 -6.48 -2.15
CA ALA A 110 5.46 -5.82 -0.90
C ALA A 110 6.99 -5.72 -0.74
N VAL A 111 7.71 -6.80 -1.04
CA VAL A 111 9.18 -6.82 -1.02
C VAL A 111 9.77 -5.84 -2.03
N GLU A 112 9.25 -5.82 -3.26
CA GLU A 112 9.72 -4.91 -4.30
C GLU A 112 9.46 -3.44 -3.95
N LEU A 113 8.28 -3.13 -3.43
CA LEU A 113 7.98 -1.77 -2.98
C LEU A 113 8.93 -1.34 -1.86
N THR A 114 9.21 -2.22 -0.90
CA THR A 114 10.17 -1.97 0.18
C THR A 114 11.57 -1.69 -0.39
N ARG A 115 12.00 -2.48 -1.36
CA ARG A 115 13.30 -2.31 -2.03
C ARG A 115 13.42 -0.92 -2.69
N ILE A 116 12.36 -0.44 -3.33
CA ILE A 116 12.33 0.89 -3.97
C ILE A 116 12.36 1.98 -2.90
N LEU A 117 11.62 1.83 -1.81
CA LEU A 117 11.57 2.79 -0.70
C LEU A 117 12.86 2.83 0.13
N LYS A 118 13.71 1.80 0.07
CA LYS A 118 15.03 1.70 0.74
C LYS A 118 14.93 1.86 2.27
N ASP A 119 15.78 2.69 2.83
CA ASP A 119 15.88 3.00 4.28
C ASP A 119 14.62 3.68 4.86
N ARG A 120 13.71 4.13 4.01
CA ARG A 120 12.42 4.69 4.44
C ARG A 120 11.37 3.64 4.80
N ALA A 121 11.59 2.39 4.45
CA ALA A 121 10.64 1.32 4.67
C ALA A 121 11.19 0.22 5.59
N VAL A 122 10.33 -0.24 6.48
CA VAL A 122 10.52 -1.49 7.24
C VAL A 122 9.59 -2.54 6.65
N TYR A 123 10.11 -3.72 6.37
CA TYR A 123 9.33 -4.88 5.92
C TYR A 123 9.22 -5.92 7.04
N GLU A 124 8.02 -6.42 7.26
CA GLU A 124 7.76 -7.57 8.13
C GLU A 124 6.98 -8.64 7.36
N GLU A 125 7.50 -9.86 7.37
CA GLU A 125 6.79 -11.02 6.86
C GLU A 125 5.79 -11.50 7.92
N THR A 126 4.53 -11.73 7.52
CA THR A 126 3.48 -12.24 8.40
C THR A 126 3.12 -13.67 8.00
N ASP A 127 2.70 -14.49 8.96
CA ASP A 127 2.24 -15.86 8.70
C ASP A 127 0.78 -15.85 8.28
N GLU A 128 0.43 -16.56 7.20
CA GLU A 128 -0.96 -16.66 6.69
C GLU A 128 -1.94 -17.28 7.67
N THR A 129 -1.45 -18.15 8.58
CA THR A 129 -2.28 -18.85 9.58
C THR A 129 -2.89 -17.92 10.62
N GLU A 130 -2.44 -16.68 10.69
CA GLU A 130 -2.92 -15.67 11.63
C GLU A 130 -3.85 -14.62 10.97
N ALA A 131 -4.31 -14.85 9.73
CA ALA A 131 -5.00 -13.86 8.89
C ALA A 131 -6.16 -13.12 9.57
N ASP A 132 -6.90 -13.76 10.48
CA ASP A 132 -8.03 -13.14 11.16
C ASP A 132 -7.64 -12.30 12.40
N PHE A 133 -6.51 -12.59 13.04
CA PHE A 133 -6.04 -11.89 14.26
C PHE A 133 -4.63 -11.30 14.14
N SER A 134 -3.85 -11.68 13.14
CA SER A 134 -2.51 -11.15 12.90
C SER A 134 -2.52 -9.63 12.69
N CYS A 135 -3.60 -9.12 12.12
CA CYS A 135 -3.80 -7.70 11.90
C CYS A 135 -3.65 -6.88 13.20
N ILE A 136 -4.17 -7.37 14.34
CA ILE A 136 -4.06 -6.65 15.64
C ILE A 136 -2.62 -6.67 16.16
N THR A 137 -1.94 -7.81 16.09
CA THR A 137 -0.55 -7.93 16.55
C THR A 137 0.38 -7.10 15.68
N THR A 138 0.24 -7.20 14.37
CA THR A 138 0.98 -6.43 13.38
C THR A 138 0.72 -4.93 13.54
N MET A 139 -0.55 -4.54 13.77
CA MET A 139 -0.92 -3.15 14.02
C MET A 139 -0.24 -2.59 15.29
N LYS A 140 -0.18 -3.36 16.38
CA LYS A 140 0.52 -2.95 17.61
C LYS A 140 2.01 -2.71 17.35
N LYS A 141 2.67 -3.57 16.59
CA LYS A 141 4.08 -3.42 16.20
C LYS A 141 4.27 -2.17 15.32
N ALA A 142 3.40 -2.00 14.34
CA ALA A 142 3.44 -0.86 13.43
C ALA A 142 3.23 0.47 14.18
N VAL A 143 2.29 0.52 15.13
CA VAL A 143 2.07 1.70 15.98
C VAL A 143 3.26 1.95 16.90
N ALA A 144 3.85 0.90 17.49
CA ALA A 144 5.07 1.04 18.29
C ALA A 144 6.23 1.61 17.46
N TRP A 145 6.40 1.13 16.23
CA TRP A 145 7.37 1.67 15.27
C TRP A 145 7.11 3.15 14.95
N LEU A 146 5.85 3.55 14.73
CA LEU A 146 5.49 4.96 14.51
C LEU A 146 5.91 5.84 15.68
N CYS A 147 5.69 5.36 16.91
CA CYS A 147 6.01 6.08 18.15
C CYS A 147 7.51 6.04 18.51
N GLY A 148 8.36 5.38 17.71
CA GLY A 148 9.78 5.23 18.01
C GLY A 148 10.08 4.34 19.24
N ARG A 149 9.22 3.37 19.53
CA ARG A 149 9.33 2.45 20.67
C ARG A 149 9.74 1.06 20.26
#